data_1af0ba6a8a8015ecb845d1b83b436adb
#
_entry.id   1af0ba6a8a8015ecb845d1b83b436adb
#
_cell.length_a   1.000
_cell.length_b   1.000
_cell.length_c   1.000
_cell.angle_alpha   90.00
_cell.angle_beta   90.00
_cell.angle_gamma   90.00
#
_symmetry.space_group_name_H-M   'P 1'
#
loop_
_entity.id
_entity.type
_entity.pdbx_description
1 polymer ?
#
loop_
_entity_poly.entity_id
_entity_poly.type
_entity_poly.pdbx_seq_one_letter_code
_entity_poly.pdbx_strand_id
1 'polypeptide(L)'
;MPREAGSEEYLNSEKYEIKQRNLDDPSSLRPFISRVNAIRRENPALQSNAHLQFHAINNDQIICYSKRTADKRNVIVTFVNLDSLWTQSGYVELPVEDLGIDVRHPYRMVDLLTGTKFMWQGSRNYVELRPYEVPAHILRRES
;
A
#
# COMPACT_ATOMS: atom_id res chain seq x y z
N MET A 1 21.41 -3.34 -0.56
CA MET A 1 20.98 -4.07 -0.57
C MET A 1 20.81 -4.48 -0.31
N PRO A 2 20.49 -4.12 0.12
CA PRO A 2 20.19 -4.75 0.37
C PRO A 2 20.08 -4.89 0.57
N ARG A 3 20.09 -4.46 1.16
CA ARG A 3 19.84 -4.97 1.33
C ARG A 3 20.07 -5.35 1.31
N GLU A 4 20.01 -5.06 1.56
CA GLU A 4 19.97 -5.70 1.49
C GLU A 4 20.06 -6.14 1.67
N ALA A 5 20.38 -5.53 1.85
CA ALA A 5 20.20 -6.11 1.92
C ALA A 5 19.95 -6.51 2.25
N GLY A 6 20.00 -6.17 2.39
CA GLY A 6 19.50 -6.81 2.61
C GLY A 6 19.13 -7.04 2.88
N SER A 7 19.00 -6.88 3.48
CA SER A 7 18.51 -7.39 3.58
C SER A 7 18.21 -7.95 3.80
N GLU A 8 17.94 -7.89 4.31
CA GLU A 8 17.53 -8.54 4.39
C GLU A 8 17.10 -9.24 4.63
N GLU A 9 17.00 -8.99 4.95
CA GLU A 9 16.49 -9.61 5.00
C GLU A 9 15.96 -10.34 5.14
N TYR A 10 15.80 -10.26 5.45
CA TYR A 10 15.19 -10.96 5.57
C TYR A 10 15.17 -11.53 6.04
N LEU A 11 15.08 -11.21 6.38
CA LEU A 11 14.83 -11.58 6.82
C LEU A 11 13.99 -12.04 6.96
N ASN A 12 13.28 -11.97 7.08
CA ASN A 12 12.37 -12.31 7.06
C ASN A 12 11.48 -12.43 6.59
N SER A 13 10.91 -12.12 6.53
CA SER A 13 9.89 -12.20 6.06
C SER A 13 9.62 -13.01 5.30
N GLU A 14 9.38 -13.74 5.50
CA GLU A 14 9.27 -14.40 4.76
C GLU A 14 8.33 -14.42 3.91
N LYS A 15 7.50 -14.08 4.00
CA LYS A 15 6.47 -14.08 3.21
C LYS A 15 6.72 -13.27 2.06
N TYR A 16 6.78 -12.13 2.03
CA TYR A 16 7.02 -11.39 0.91
C TYR A 16 8.37 -10.90 0.86
N GLU A 17 9.27 -11.65 1.24
CA GLU A 17 10.55 -11.27 1.28
C GLU A 17 11.17 -11.03 0.01
N ILE A 18 10.68 -10.15 -0.78
CA ILE A 18 11.14 -9.86 -2.09
C ILE A 18 12.58 -9.49 -2.10
N LYS A 19 12.99 -8.74 -1.09
CA LYS A 19 14.31 -8.27 -1.07
C LYS A 19 15.31 -9.33 -0.83
N GLN A 20 14.98 -10.32 -0.05
CA GLN A 20 15.91 -11.30 0.28
C GLN A 20 15.98 -12.39 -0.69
N ARG A 21 15.04 -12.49 -1.54
CA ARG A 21 15.00 -13.62 -2.34
C ARG A 21 15.64 -13.36 -3.66
N ASN A 22 15.91 -14.41 -4.35
CA ASN A 22 16.49 -14.36 -5.66
C ASN A 22 15.44 -13.91 -6.65
N LEU A 23 15.53 -12.68 -7.07
CA LEU A 23 14.57 -12.13 -8.01
C LEU A 23 14.70 -12.71 -9.39
N ASP A 24 15.80 -13.40 -9.68
CA ASP A 24 15.96 -14.05 -10.95
C ASP A 24 15.19 -15.36 -11.03
N ASP A 25 14.72 -15.88 -9.92
CA ASP A 25 13.94 -17.10 -9.90
C ASP A 25 12.47 -16.74 -10.08
N PRO A 26 11.85 -17.08 -11.21
CA PRO A 26 10.45 -16.72 -11.43
C PRO A 26 9.51 -17.26 -10.37
N SER A 27 9.84 -18.42 -9.78
CA SER A 27 8.95 -18.99 -8.81
C SER A 27 8.90 -18.19 -7.52
N SER A 28 9.93 -17.41 -7.22
CA SER A 28 9.94 -16.62 -6.00
C SER A 28 9.01 -15.41 -6.09
N LEU A 29 8.71 -14.93 -7.29
CA LEU A 29 7.83 -13.80 -7.51
C LEU A 29 6.41 -14.20 -7.87
N ARG A 30 6.22 -15.44 -8.29
CA ARG A 30 4.94 -15.86 -8.84
C ARG A 30 3.77 -15.67 -7.87
N PRO A 31 3.90 -16.08 -6.59
CA PRO A 31 2.77 -15.85 -5.67
C PRO A 31 2.46 -14.37 -5.46
N PHE A 32 3.49 -13.53 -5.43
CA PHE A 32 3.29 -12.10 -5.25
C PHE A 32 2.58 -11.50 -6.48
N ILE A 33 3.02 -11.86 -7.68
CA ILE A 33 2.42 -11.38 -8.91
C ILE A 33 0.97 -11.83 -9.00
N SER A 34 0.70 -13.09 -8.64
CA SER A 34 -0.67 -13.61 -8.64
C SER A 34 -1.54 -12.84 -7.67
N ARG A 35 -1.01 -12.51 -6.50
CA ARG A 35 -1.75 -11.75 -5.51
C ARG A 35 -2.08 -10.36 -6.03
N VAL A 36 -1.12 -9.66 -6.63
CA VAL A 36 -1.34 -8.32 -7.16
C VAL A 36 -2.37 -8.37 -8.29
N ASN A 37 -2.30 -9.38 -9.15
CA ASN A 37 -3.25 -9.51 -10.23
C ASN A 37 -4.66 -9.80 -9.71
N ALA A 38 -4.78 -10.62 -8.67
CA ALA A 38 -6.07 -10.90 -8.07
C ALA A 38 -6.64 -9.63 -7.45
N ILE A 39 -5.82 -8.86 -6.76
CA ILE A 39 -6.26 -7.60 -6.17
C ILE A 39 -6.80 -6.68 -7.25
N ARG A 40 -6.12 -6.58 -8.39
CA ARG A 40 -6.58 -5.74 -9.48
C ARG A 40 -7.92 -6.22 -10.03
N ARG A 41 -8.09 -7.53 -10.20
CA ARG A 41 -9.34 -8.07 -10.74
C ARG A 41 -10.50 -7.87 -9.78
N GLU A 42 -10.24 -7.92 -8.48
CA GLU A 42 -11.30 -7.82 -7.48
C GLU A 42 -11.67 -6.39 -7.10
N ASN A 43 -10.90 -5.42 -7.57
CA ASN A 43 -11.12 -4.03 -7.18
C ASN A 43 -11.26 -3.14 -8.42
N PRO A 44 -12.50 -2.82 -8.80
CA PRO A 44 -12.74 -2.02 -10.01
C PRO A 44 -11.97 -0.70 -10.02
N ALA A 45 -11.72 -0.11 -8.85
CA ALA A 45 -10.98 1.14 -8.79
C ALA A 45 -9.59 1.01 -9.41
N LEU A 46 -9.00 -0.17 -9.38
CA LEU A 46 -7.65 -0.38 -9.90
C LEU A 46 -7.63 -0.65 -11.40
N GLN A 47 -8.79 -0.73 -12.04
CA GLN A 47 -8.88 -1.06 -13.45
C GLN A 47 -8.93 0.16 -14.36
N SER A 48 -8.87 1.35 -13.80
CA SER A 48 -8.97 2.59 -14.55
C SER A 48 -8.17 3.68 -13.86
N ASN A 49 -7.67 4.63 -14.62
CA ASN A 49 -6.98 5.80 -14.09
C ASN A 49 -7.89 7.03 -14.06
N ALA A 50 -9.19 6.85 -14.27
CA ALA A 50 -10.13 7.98 -14.38
C ALA A 50 -10.14 8.84 -13.12
N HIS A 51 -9.93 8.23 -11.96
CA HIS A 51 -9.91 8.95 -10.70
C HIS A 51 -8.60 8.73 -9.94
N LEU A 52 -7.51 8.60 -10.69
CA LEU A 52 -6.17 8.51 -10.08
C LEU A 52 -5.78 9.88 -9.54
N GLN A 53 -5.28 9.91 -8.32
CA GLN A 53 -4.90 11.15 -7.68
C GLN A 53 -3.72 10.90 -6.75
N PHE A 54 -2.68 11.73 -6.82
CA PHE A 54 -1.55 11.62 -5.91
C PHE A 54 -1.80 12.51 -4.70
N HIS A 55 -1.30 12.08 -3.55
CA HIS A 55 -1.57 12.77 -2.29
C HIS A 55 -0.29 13.18 -1.59
N ALA A 56 -0.36 14.28 -0.87
CA ALA A 56 0.77 14.78 -0.11
C ALA A 56 1.03 13.90 1.12
N ILE A 57 2.30 13.65 1.36
CA ILE A 57 2.72 12.96 2.57
C ILE A 57 4.02 13.63 3.00
N ASN A 58 4.24 13.78 4.30
CA ASN A 58 5.36 14.53 4.81
C ASN A 58 6.66 13.71 4.84
N ASN A 59 6.89 12.91 3.82
CA ASN A 59 8.11 12.12 3.69
C ASN A 59 8.38 11.88 2.20
N ASP A 60 9.50 12.40 1.70
CA ASP A 60 9.85 12.31 0.30
C ASP A 60 10.13 10.90 -0.17
N GLN A 61 10.36 9.97 0.73
CA GLN A 61 10.66 8.59 0.38
C GLN A 61 9.41 7.74 0.21
N ILE A 62 8.23 8.32 0.40
CA ILE A 62 6.98 7.58 0.26
C ILE A 62 6.13 8.24 -0.82
N ILE A 63 5.64 7.42 -1.75
CA ILE A 63 4.66 7.86 -2.72
C ILE A 63 3.29 7.38 -2.25
N CYS A 64 2.31 8.27 -2.33
CA CYS A 64 0.92 7.93 -2.00
C CYS A 64 0.01 8.34 -3.13
N TYR A 65 -0.86 7.43 -3.55
CA TYR A 65 -1.88 7.77 -4.54
C TYR A 65 -3.14 6.98 -4.24
N SER A 66 -4.27 7.47 -4.76
CA SER A 66 -5.52 6.77 -4.63
C SER A 66 -6.17 6.57 -5.98
N LYS A 67 -7.01 5.55 -6.05
CA LYS A 67 -7.90 5.31 -7.17
C LYS A 67 -9.26 4.97 -6.59
N ARG A 68 -10.29 5.38 -7.28
CA ARG A 68 -11.64 5.06 -6.83
C ARG A 68 -12.59 4.90 -8.01
N THR A 69 -13.69 4.24 -7.75
CA THR A 69 -14.78 4.20 -8.71
C THR A 69 -15.55 5.53 -8.64
N ALA A 70 -16.30 5.83 -9.70
CA ALA A 70 -17.06 7.07 -9.74
C ALA A 70 -18.06 7.16 -8.60
N ASP A 71 -18.65 6.03 -8.19
CA ASP A 71 -19.64 5.99 -7.12
C ASP A 71 -18.98 5.93 -5.73
N LYS A 72 -17.65 5.91 -5.69
CA LYS A 72 -16.87 5.89 -4.42
C LYS A 72 -17.12 4.67 -3.55
N ARG A 73 -17.63 3.60 -4.15
CA ARG A 73 -17.84 2.37 -3.39
C ARG A 73 -16.58 1.55 -3.25
N ASN A 74 -15.65 1.70 -4.21
CA ASN A 74 -14.37 1.02 -4.13
C ASN A 74 -13.29 2.09 -4.12
N VAL A 75 -12.61 2.23 -3.00
CA VAL A 75 -11.58 3.26 -2.79
C VAL A 75 -10.31 2.55 -2.35
N ILE A 76 -9.24 2.76 -3.12
CA ILE A 76 -7.95 2.15 -2.85
C ILE A 76 -6.91 3.26 -2.67
N VAL A 77 -6.15 3.18 -1.58
CA VAL A 77 -5.06 4.12 -1.33
C VAL A 77 -3.78 3.30 -1.25
N THR A 78 -2.82 3.65 -2.08
CA THR A 78 -1.57 2.90 -2.20
C THR A 78 -0.40 3.73 -1.70
N PHE A 79 0.47 3.09 -0.93
CA PHE A 79 1.70 3.71 -0.43
C PHE A 79 2.87 2.86 -0.86
N VAL A 80 3.94 3.49 -1.34
CA VAL A 80 5.15 2.79 -1.76
C VAL A 80 6.34 3.44 -1.09
N ASN A 81 7.17 2.63 -0.43
CA ASN A 81 8.42 3.10 0.16
C ASN A 81 9.51 3.02 -0.91
N LEU A 82 10.09 4.15 -1.26
CA LEU A 82 11.14 4.23 -2.26
C LEU A 82 12.52 3.90 -1.70
N ASP A 83 12.63 3.83 -0.38
CA ASP A 83 13.90 3.51 0.28
C ASP A 83 13.95 2.01 0.53
N SER A 84 14.88 1.32 -0.12
CA SER A 84 14.97 -0.13 0.00
C SER A 84 15.69 -0.60 1.26
N LEU A 85 16.24 0.33 2.03
CA LEU A 85 17.07 -0.02 3.19
C LEU A 85 16.43 0.30 4.54
N TRP A 86 15.64 1.38 4.59
CA TRP A 86 15.18 1.89 5.88
C TRP A 86 13.67 1.96 5.94
N THR A 87 13.13 1.74 7.13
CA THR A 87 11.72 1.98 7.40
C THR A 87 11.44 3.47 7.21
N GLN A 88 10.38 3.77 6.48
CA GLN A 88 9.94 5.15 6.29
C GLN A 88 8.53 5.30 6.83
N SER A 89 8.27 6.44 7.44
CA SER A 89 6.95 6.72 7.99
C SER A 89 6.58 8.15 7.73
N GLY A 90 5.30 8.45 7.84
CA GLY A 90 4.83 9.81 7.64
C GLY A 90 3.33 9.91 7.86
N TYR A 91 2.82 11.12 7.70
CA TYR A 91 1.40 11.38 7.78
C TYR A 91 0.88 11.79 6.42
N VAL A 92 -0.15 11.11 5.95
CA VAL A 92 -0.79 11.41 4.69
C VAL A 92 -1.98 12.32 4.91
N GLU A 93 -2.23 13.22 3.97
CA GLU A 93 -3.43 14.06 3.97
C GLU A 93 -4.31 13.58 2.83
N LEU A 94 -5.48 13.04 3.16
CA LEU A 94 -6.40 12.51 2.16
C LEU A 94 -7.54 13.48 1.90
N PRO A 95 -7.98 13.61 0.64
CA PRO A 95 -9.16 14.42 0.31
C PRO A 95 -10.41 13.63 0.63
N VAL A 96 -10.80 13.62 1.91
CA VAL A 96 -11.84 12.72 2.41
C VAL A 96 -13.16 12.87 1.69
N GLU A 97 -13.55 14.09 1.31
CA GLU A 97 -14.82 14.28 0.60
C GLU A 97 -14.77 13.63 -0.77
N ASP A 98 -13.66 13.79 -1.49
CA ASP A 98 -13.52 13.21 -2.80
C ASP A 98 -13.51 11.69 -2.74
N LEU A 99 -13.03 11.13 -1.64
CA LEU A 99 -12.98 9.69 -1.45
C LEU A 99 -14.23 9.13 -0.79
N GLY A 100 -15.20 9.98 -0.47
CA GLY A 100 -16.45 9.53 0.13
C GLY A 100 -16.30 9.07 1.56
N ILE A 101 -15.34 9.64 2.28
CA ILE A 101 -15.05 9.25 3.66
C ILE A 101 -15.72 10.24 4.61
N ASP A 102 -16.41 9.69 5.62
CA ASP A 102 -17.08 10.50 6.63
C ASP A 102 -16.10 10.79 7.75
N VAL A 103 -15.71 12.06 7.90
CA VAL A 103 -14.72 12.45 8.91
C VAL A 103 -15.23 12.35 10.34
N ARG A 104 -16.54 12.20 10.51
CA ARG A 104 -17.12 12.14 11.86
C ARG A 104 -16.95 10.77 12.51
N HIS A 105 -16.62 9.75 11.73
CA HIS A 105 -16.50 8.39 12.24
C HIS A 105 -15.18 7.77 11.81
N PRO A 106 -14.61 6.87 12.63
CA PRO A 106 -13.46 6.09 12.17
C PRO A 106 -13.87 5.21 11.00
N TYR A 107 -12.91 4.92 10.14
CA TYR A 107 -13.15 4.02 9.02
C TYR A 107 -12.01 3.01 8.96
N ARG A 108 -12.32 1.83 8.43
CA ARG A 108 -11.36 0.74 8.38
C ARG A 108 -10.70 0.69 7.02
N MET A 109 -9.37 0.56 7.05
CA MET A 109 -8.59 0.32 5.84
C MET A 109 -7.98 -1.07 5.96
N VAL A 110 -8.04 -1.85 4.90
CA VAL A 110 -7.50 -3.20 4.88
C VAL A 110 -6.39 -3.27 3.86
N ASP A 111 -5.22 -3.72 4.30
CA ASP A 111 -4.10 -3.93 3.38
C ASP A 111 -4.37 -5.22 2.61
N LEU A 112 -4.59 -5.09 1.32
CA LEU A 112 -4.92 -6.22 0.48
C LEU A 112 -3.74 -7.17 0.26
N LEU A 113 -2.53 -6.71 0.54
CA LEU A 113 -1.35 -7.54 0.42
C LEU A 113 -1.17 -8.46 1.63
N THR A 114 -1.54 -7.98 2.82
CA THR A 114 -1.25 -8.72 4.05
C THR A 114 -2.49 -9.09 4.85
N GLY A 115 -3.61 -8.41 4.59
CA GLY A 115 -4.83 -8.60 5.38
C GLY A 115 -4.86 -7.76 6.65
N THR A 116 -3.83 -6.98 6.92
CA THR A 116 -3.78 -6.15 8.12
C THR A 116 -4.83 -5.06 8.04
N LYS A 117 -5.46 -4.78 9.16
CA LYS A 117 -6.53 -3.77 9.24
C LYS A 117 -6.07 -2.59 10.07
N PHE A 118 -6.42 -1.40 9.59
CA PHE A 118 -6.07 -0.16 10.26
C PHE A 118 -7.34 0.64 10.48
N MET A 119 -7.46 1.25 11.64
CA MET A 119 -8.58 2.17 11.89
C MET A 119 -8.05 3.59 11.74
N TRP A 120 -8.59 4.30 10.77
CA TRP A 120 -8.22 5.68 10.49
C TRP A 120 -9.39 6.60 10.80
N GLN A 121 -9.09 7.88 10.97
CA GLN A 121 -10.13 8.87 11.19
C GLN A 121 -9.67 10.20 10.60
N GLY A 122 -10.55 10.88 9.88
CA GLY A 122 -10.26 12.17 9.30
C GLY A 122 -9.29 12.07 8.13
N SER A 123 -8.74 13.22 7.74
CA SER A 123 -7.90 13.30 6.56
C SER A 123 -6.46 12.94 6.82
N ARG A 124 -5.96 13.12 8.04
CA ARG A 124 -4.55 12.95 8.33
C ARG A 124 -4.32 11.66 9.10
N ASN A 125 -3.54 10.75 8.52
CA ASN A 125 -3.32 9.45 9.12
C ASN A 125 -1.86 9.03 8.98
N TYR A 126 -1.37 8.25 9.95
CA TYR A 126 -0.01 7.80 10.01
C TYR A 126 0.18 6.51 9.23
N VAL A 127 1.30 6.39 8.50
CA VAL A 127 1.67 5.17 7.82
C VAL A 127 3.14 4.86 8.10
N GLU A 128 3.47 3.56 8.10
CA GLU A 128 4.84 3.11 8.29
C GLU A 128 5.09 1.95 7.34
N LEU A 129 6.18 2.03 6.59
CA LEU A 129 6.51 1.05 5.56
C LEU A 129 7.91 0.50 5.82
N ARG A 130 8.00 -0.81 6.01
CA ARG A 130 9.25 -1.49 6.31
C ARG A 130 9.73 -2.23 5.07
N PRO A 131 10.91 -1.89 4.53
CA PRO A 131 11.34 -2.45 3.24
C PRO A 131 11.61 -3.94 3.28
N TYR A 132 11.95 -4.49 4.46
CA TYR A 132 12.22 -5.91 4.55
C TYR A 132 10.98 -6.72 4.92
N GLU A 133 9.84 -6.10 4.99
CA GLU A 133 8.56 -6.80 5.11
C GLU A 133 7.82 -6.63 3.80
N VAL A 134 6.98 -5.61 3.72
CA VAL A 134 6.26 -5.31 2.49
C VAL A 134 6.52 -3.86 2.18
N PRO A 135 7.19 -3.53 1.06
CA PRO A 135 7.56 -2.14 0.77
C PRO A 135 6.40 -1.27 0.34
N ALA A 136 5.20 -1.81 0.34
CA ALA A 136 4.00 -1.10 -0.10
C ALA A 136 2.80 -1.52 0.69
N HIS A 137 1.82 -0.65 0.76
CA HIS A 137 0.49 -0.97 1.25
C HIS A 137 -0.51 -0.68 0.14
N ILE A 138 -1.43 -1.59 -0.08
CA ILE A 138 -2.56 -1.36 -0.98
C ILE A 138 -3.79 -1.45 -0.10
N LEU A 139 -4.26 -0.29 0.36
CA LEU A 139 -5.31 -0.24 1.36
C LEU A 139 -6.67 0.00 0.72
N ARG A 140 -7.62 -0.86 1.04
CA ARG A 140 -9.00 -0.69 0.59
C ARG A 140 -9.84 -0.18 1.76
N ARG A 141 -10.62 0.85 1.53
CA ARG A 141 -11.56 1.33 2.54
C ARG A 141 -12.72 0.35 2.63
N GLU A 142 -13.03 -0.08 3.85
CA GLU A 142 -14.21 -0.88 4.12
C GLU A 142 -15.31 0.01 4.65
N SER A 143 -16.50 -0.18 4.12
CA SER A 143 -17.67 0.60 4.59
C SER A 143 -18.33 -0.03 5.80
#